data_21dc016abe03c69da2497e8c117c7720
#
_entry.id   21dc016abe03c69da2497e8c117c7720
#
_cell.length_a   1.000
_cell.length_b   1.000
_cell.length_c   1.000
_cell.angle_alpha   90.00
_cell.angle_beta   90.00
_cell.angle_gamma   90.00
#
_symmetry.space_group_name_H-M   'P 1'
#
loop_
_entity.id
_entity.type
_entity.pdbx_description
1 polymer ?
#
loop_
_entity_poly.entity_id
_entity_poly.type
_entity_poly.pdbx_seq_one_letter_code
_entity_poly.pdbx_strand_id
1 'polypeptide(L)'
;MKISHVIYKANDLNKTIELFRGMGYNVEYGSKYNPHNALIYFSEGPYIELLEKSPVSFFQKLFLRLLGKSSIVKRFEIWDDVSEGFFEICLETKAAQFKKEETILRKNGKKYWITKSNRLDPYDRLLKWQLLFPYDEQIPFMMTY
;
A
#
# COMPACT_ATOMS: atom_id res chain seq x y z
N MET A 1 8.41 -13.09 7.88
CA MET A 1 7.70 -12.27 6.87
C MET A 1 6.52 -13.06 6.37
N LYS A 2 5.38 -12.44 6.21
CA LYS A 2 4.14 -13.02 5.64
C LYS A 2 3.54 -12.02 4.65
N ILE A 3 2.61 -12.46 3.80
CA ILE A 3 1.81 -11.54 2.99
C ILE A 3 0.86 -10.81 3.95
N SER A 4 0.88 -9.48 3.92
CA SER A 4 -0.05 -8.64 4.67
C SER A 4 -1.35 -8.48 3.90
N HIS A 5 -1.24 -8.01 2.67
CA HIS A 5 -2.37 -7.77 1.78
C HIS A 5 -1.96 -7.78 0.32
N VAL A 6 -2.96 -7.91 -0.54
CA VAL A 6 -2.84 -7.70 -1.99
C VAL A 6 -3.64 -6.46 -2.37
N ILE A 7 -3.12 -5.68 -3.32
CA ILE A 7 -3.80 -4.48 -3.78
C ILE A 7 -4.53 -4.77 -5.08
N TYR A 8 -5.80 -4.39 -5.10
CA TYR A 8 -6.67 -4.41 -6.28
C TYR A 8 -6.87 -2.98 -6.76
N LYS A 9 -6.48 -2.68 -7.98
CA LYS A 9 -6.75 -1.41 -8.64
C LYS A 9 -8.24 -1.28 -8.93
N ALA A 10 -8.86 -0.23 -8.43
CA ALA A 10 -10.23 0.15 -8.74
C ALA A 10 -10.22 1.36 -9.70
N ASN A 11 -10.95 1.32 -10.79
CA ASN A 11 -11.17 2.48 -11.65
C ASN A 11 -12.14 3.48 -11.01
N ASP A 12 -13.10 2.96 -10.23
CA ASP A 12 -14.08 3.70 -9.45
C ASP A 12 -14.27 2.93 -8.14
N LEU A 13 -13.79 3.51 -7.03
CA LEU A 13 -13.78 2.82 -5.74
C LEU A 13 -15.20 2.41 -5.30
N ASN A 14 -16.18 3.29 -5.48
CA ASN A 14 -17.55 3.00 -5.03
C ASN A 14 -18.19 1.87 -5.84
N LYS A 15 -18.02 1.86 -7.16
CA LYS A 15 -18.51 0.77 -8.01
C LYS A 15 -17.84 -0.56 -7.68
N THR A 16 -16.53 -0.53 -7.43
CA THR A 16 -15.78 -1.72 -7.03
C THR A 16 -16.22 -2.23 -5.66
N ILE A 17 -16.50 -1.36 -4.70
CA ILE A 17 -17.07 -1.73 -3.39
C ILE A 17 -18.43 -2.44 -3.58
N GLU A 18 -19.32 -1.86 -4.38
CA GLU A 18 -20.64 -2.45 -4.64
C GLU A 18 -20.54 -3.81 -5.34
N LEU A 19 -19.59 -3.96 -6.28
CA LEU A 19 -19.32 -5.24 -6.92
C LEU A 19 -18.90 -6.31 -5.90
N PHE A 20 -17.93 -6.02 -5.04
CA PHE A 20 -17.46 -6.99 -4.04
C PHE A 20 -18.53 -7.27 -2.97
N ARG A 21 -19.31 -6.28 -2.56
CA ARG A 21 -20.48 -6.48 -1.67
C ARG A 21 -21.53 -7.37 -2.31
N GLY A 22 -21.81 -7.17 -3.61
CA GLY A 22 -22.73 -8.03 -4.38
C GLY A 22 -22.26 -9.48 -4.47
N MET A 23 -20.95 -9.75 -4.39
CA MET A 23 -20.37 -11.08 -4.29
C MET A 23 -20.42 -11.67 -2.86
N GLY A 24 -20.94 -10.92 -1.87
CA GLY A 24 -21.06 -11.38 -0.47
C GLY A 24 -19.87 -11.03 0.43
N TYR A 25 -18.91 -10.19 -0.03
CA TYR A 25 -17.79 -9.76 0.81
C TYR A 25 -18.20 -8.60 1.72
N ASN A 26 -17.67 -8.59 2.94
CA ASN A 26 -17.75 -7.42 3.82
C ASN A 26 -16.64 -6.44 3.45
N VAL A 27 -17.03 -5.25 2.96
CA VAL A 27 -16.09 -4.22 2.49
C VAL A 27 -16.22 -3.00 3.39
N GLU A 28 -15.11 -2.62 4.02
CA GLU A 28 -14.99 -1.45 4.89
C GLU A 28 -14.13 -0.37 4.23
N TYR A 29 -14.53 0.91 4.36
CA TYR A 29 -13.64 2.00 3.95
C TYR A 29 -12.39 2.03 4.82
N GLY A 30 -11.23 2.31 4.20
CA GLY A 30 -9.96 2.37 4.92
C GLY A 30 -9.82 3.58 5.83
N SER A 31 -10.59 4.65 5.60
CA SER A 31 -10.53 5.90 6.35
C SER A 31 -11.95 6.44 6.58
N LYS A 32 -12.12 7.13 7.71
CA LYS A 32 -13.38 7.80 8.06
C LYS A 32 -13.71 8.98 7.14
N TYR A 33 -12.68 9.71 6.71
CA TYR A 33 -12.84 10.92 5.89
C TYR A 33 -12.11 10.75 4.56
N ASN A 34 -12.78 11.12 3.47
CA ASN A 34 -12.27 11.08 2.10
C ASN A 34 -11.52 9.77 1.78
N PRO A 35 -12.17 8.61 1.92
CA PRO A 35 -11.52 7.33 1.70
C PRO A 35 -11.11 7.20 0.24
N HIS A 36 -9.84 6.91 0.00
CA HIS A 36 -9.29 6.57 -1.31
C HIS A 36 -9.02 5.07 -1.46
N ASN A 37 -9.33 4.31 -0.41
CA ASN A 37 -9.22 2.86 -0.37
C ASN A 37 -10.33 2.24 0.46
N ALA A 38 -10.57 0.94 0.23
CA ALA A 38 -11.44 0.09 1.04
C ALA A 38 -10.77 -1.27 1.26
N LEU A 39 -11.19 -1.98 2.29
CA LEU A 39 -10.53 -3.18 2.78
C LEU A 39 -11.53 -4.33 2.87
N ILE A 40 -11.10 -5.51 2.45
CA ILE A 40 -11.86 -6.77 2.57
C ILE A 40 -11.04 -7.69 3.46
N TYR A 41 -11.49 -7.87 4.68
CA TYR A 41 -10.86 -8.76 5.66
C TYR A 41 -11.45 -10.17 5.56
N PHE A 42 -10.58 -11.15 5.75
CA PHE A 42 -10.95 -12.56 5.89
C PHE A 42 -10.72 -12.99 7.34
N SER A 43 -11.32 -14.11 7.75
CA SER A 43 -11.09 -14.68 9.08
C SER A 43 -9.63 -15.04 9.32
N GLU A 44 -8.92 -15.43 8.28
CA GLU A 44 -7.49 -15.77 8.31
C GLU A 44 -6.80 -15.33 7.02
N GLY A 45 -5.49 -15.09 7.10
CA GLY A 45 -4.65 -14.77 5.94
C GLY A 45 -4.58 -13.28 5.60
N PRO A 46 -4.08 -12.95 4.40
CA PRO A 46 -3.96 -11.58 3.93
C PRO A 46 -5.34 -10.98 3.60
N TYR A 47 -5.46 -9.66 3.74
CA TYR A 47 -6.65 -8.93 3.28
C TYR A 47 -6.46 -8.39 1.85
N ILE A 48 -7.57 -7.96 1.22
CA ILE A 48 -7.53 -7.23 -0.05
C ILE A 48 -7.70 -5.74 0.25
N GLU A 49 -6.85 -4.91 -0.34
CA GLU A 49 -7.00 -3.46 -0.37
C GLU A 49 -7.48 -3.03 -1.76
N LEU A 50 -8.68 -2.47 -1.83
CA LEU A 50 -9.21 -1.83 -3.03
C LEU A 50 -8.67 -0.39 -3.06
N LEU A 51 -7.92 -0.03 -4.09
CA LEU A 51 -7.22 1.25 -4.20
C LEU A 51 -7.56 1.94 -5.53
N GLU A 52 -8.16 3.13 -5.46
CA GLU A 52 -8.48 3.92 -6.66
C GLU A 52 -7.26 4.69 -7.16
N LYS A 53 -6.52 5.34 -6.27
CA LYS A 53 -5.32 6.13 -6.58
C LYS A 53 -4.24 5.89 -5.55
N SER A 54 -2.99 6.08 -5.96
CA SER A 54 -1.87 6.05 -5.03
C SER A 54 -2.06 7.10 -3.92
N PRO A 55 -1.60 6.83 -2.68
CA PRO A 55 -1.79 7.75 -1.55
C PRO A 55 -0.89 9.01 -1.63
N VAL A 56 -0.28 9.26 -2.79
CA VAL A 56 0.70 10.34 -3.00
C VAL A 56 0.16 11.31 -4.04
N SER A 57 -0.09 12.55 -3.63
CA SER A 57 -0.59 13.60 -4.50
C SER A 57 0.46 14.05 -5.54
N PHE A 58 0.01 14.76 -6.57
CA PHE A 58 0.89 15.33 -7.60
C PHE A 58 2.04 16.17 -7.01
N PHE A 59 1.73 17.07 -6.06
CA PHE A 59 2.75 17.92 -5.42
C PHE A 59 3.73 17.11 -4.58
N GLN A 60 3.28 16.07 -3.89
CA GLN A 60 4.15 15.16 -3.16
C GLN A 60 5.06 14.37 -4.10
N LYS A 61 4.56 13.92 -5.26
CA LYS A 61 5.37 13.27 -6.28
C LYS A 61 6.46 14.20 -6.81
N LEU A 62 6.12 15.47 -7.09
CA LEU A 62 7.09 16.48 -7.53
C LEU A 62 8.18 16.70 -6.46
N PHE A 63 7.79 16.85 -5.20
CA PHE A 63 8.73 17.01 -4.09
C PHE A 63 9.66 15.79 -3.92
N LEU A 64 9.11 14.58 -4.01
CA LEU A 64 9.92 13.35 -3.95
C LEU A 64 10.93 13.27 -5.10
N ARG A 65 10.58 13.73 -6.31
CA ARG A 65 11.53 13.82 -7.43
C ARG A 65 12.69 14.78 -7.12
N LEU A 66 12.41 15.95 -6.57
CA LEU A 66 13.42 16.92 -6.16
C LEU A 66 14.37 16.35 -5.09
N LEU A 67 13.87 15.46 -4.24
CA LEU A 67 14.67 14.73 -3.23
C LEU A 67 15.42 13.50 -3.81
N GLY A 68 15.49 13.33 -5.13
CA GLY A 68 16.17 12.20 -5.76
C GLY A 68 15.45 10.85 -5.62
N LYS A 69 14.15 10.84 -5.31
CA LYS A 69 13.32 9.64 -5.12
C LYS A 69 12.46 9.29 -6.36
N SER A 70 12.98 9.57 -7.54
CA SER A 70 12.24 9.36 -8.81
C SER A 70 11.78 7.91 -9.01
N SER A 71 12.55 6.91 -8.56
CA SER A 71 12.14 5.49 -8.65
C SER A 71 10.89 5.18 -7.81
N ILE A 72 10.74 5.82 -6.64
CA ILE A 72 9.53 5.69 -5.82
C ILE A 72 8.34 6.37 -6.47
N VAL A 73 8.55 7.55 -7.06
CA VAL A 73 7.50 8.24 -7.82
C VAL A 73 7.03 7.39 -8.99
N LYS A 74 7.97 6.79 -9.75
CA LYS A 74 7.65 5.88 -10.85
C LYS A 74 6.76 4.71 -10.38
N ARG A 75 7.06 4.11 -9.21
CA ARG A 75 6.21 3.04 -8.65
C ARG A 75 4.78 3.53 -8.40
N PHE A 76 4.59 4.71 -7.82
CA PHE A 76 3.26 5.28 -7.59
C PHE A 76 2.55 5.68 -8.89
N GLU A 77 3.28 6.08 -9.92
CA GLU A 77 2.71 6.32 -11.26
C GLU A 77 2.21 5.01 -11.89
N ILE A 78 2.98 3.92 -11.78
CA ILE A 78 2.54 2.59 -12.20
C ILE A 78 1.24 2.21 -11.47
N TRP A 79 1.14 2.46 -10.17
CA TRP A 79 -0.08 2.18 -9.39
C TRP A 79 -1.30 2.98 -9.88
N ASP A 80 -1.09 4.21 -10.34
CA ASP A 80 -2.17 5.04 -10.87
C ASP A 80 -2.59 4.61 -12.29
N ASP A 81 -1.65 4.12 -13.11
CA ASP A 81 -1.85 3.83 -14.53
C ASP A 81 -2.22 2.37 -14.83
N VAL A 82 -1.99 1.44 -13.89
CA VAL A 82 -2.31 0.02 -14.09
C VAL A 82 -3.81 -0.18 -14.30
N SER A 83 -4.17 -1.15 -15.15
CA SER A 83 -5.55 -1.55 -15.39
C SER A 83 -6.21 -2.11 -14.13
N GLU A 84 -7.54 -2.03 -14.06
CA GLU A 84 -8.32 -2.61 -12.98
C GLU A 84 -8.00 -4.09 -12.77
N GLY A 85 -7.76 -4.49 -11.52
CA GLY A 85 -7.38 -5.85 -11.14
C GLY A 85 -6.30 -5.89 -10.05
N PHE A 86 -5.89 -7.10 -9.68
CA PHE A 86 -4.80 -7.31 -8.72
C PHE A 86 -3.45 -6.96 -9.36
N PHE A 87 -2.61 -6.19 -8.66
CA PHE A 87 -1.36 -5.71 -9.25
C PHE A 87 -0.17 -5.61 -8.30
N GLU A 88 -0.38 -5.57 -7.00
CA GLU A 88 0.72 -5.37 -6.03
C GLU A 88 0.51 -6.22 -4.78
N ILE A 89 1.61 -6.57 -4.10
CA ILE A 89 1.61 -7.34 -2.86
C ILE A 89 2.37 -6.55 -1.80
N CYS A 90 1.81 -6.50 -0.58
CA CYS A 90 2.50 -6.01 0.59
C CYS A 90 2.94 -7.15 1.49
N LEU A 91 4.21 -7.16 1.86
CA LEU A 91 4.74 -8.10 2.85
C LEU A 91 4.77 -7.45 4.25
N GLU A 92 4.52 -8.23 5.28
CA GLU A 92 4.57 -7.77 6.66
C GLU A 92 5.67 -8.48 7.45
N THR A 93 6.46 -7.71 8.19
CA THR A 93 7.38 -8.24 9.20
C THR A 93 6.81 -8.01 10.60
N LYS A 94 7.05 -8.97 11.51
CA LYS A 94 6.66 -8.83 12.93
C LYS A 94 7.63 -7.96 13.73
N ALA A 95 8.80 -7.65 13.18
CA ALA A 95 9.78 -6.79 13.83
C ALA A 95 9.32 -5.33 13.76
N ALA A 96 9.49 -4.57 14.84
CA ALA A 96 9.14 -3.14 14.89
C ALA A 96 9.96 -2.25 13.93
N GLN A 97 10.99 -2.80 13.29
CA GLN A 97 11.87 -2.11 12.34
C GLN A 97 12.35 -3.09 11.25
N PHE A 98 12.67 -2.58 10.08
CA PHE A 98 13.12 -3.34 8.91
C PHE A 98 14.61 -3.74 8.90
N LYS A 99 15.28 -3.87 10.05
CA LYS A 99 16.75 -4.11 10.12
C LYS A 99 17.22 -5.31 9.29
N LYS A 100 16.46 -6.41 9.30
CA LYS A 100 16.78 -7.62 8.55
C LYS A 100 16.58 -7.39 7.05
N GLU A 101 15.46 -6.80 6.67
CA GLU A 101 15.06 -6.50 5.30
C GLU A 101 16.05 -5.50 4.67
N GLU A 102 16.40 -4.44 5.38
CA GLU A 102 17.42 -3.47 4.97
C GLU A 102 18.77 -4.14 4.73
N THR A 103 19.19 -5.04 5.64
CA THR A 103 20.46 -5.77 5.48
C THR A 103 20.45 -6.63 4.22
N ILE A 104 19.34 -7.31 3.93
CA ILE A 104 19.19 -8.15 2.72
C ILE A 104 19.23 -7.26 1.47
N LEU A 105 18.47 -6.17 1.43
CA LEU A 105 18.45 -5.25 0.30
C LEU A 105 19.83 -4.65 0.03
N ARG A 106 20.51 -4.16 1.05
CA ARG A 106 21.88 -3.59 0.93
C ARG A 106 22.90 -4.60 0.42
N LYS A 107 22.87 -5.84 0.94
CA LYS A 107 23.77 -6.92 0.47
C LYS A 107 23.57 -7.25 -1.02
N ASN A 108 22.36 -7.04 -1.54
CA ASN A 108 22.03 -7.24 -2.95
C ASN A 108 22.08 -5.96 -3.78
N GLY A 109 22.68 -4.88 -3.28
CA GLY A 109 22.82 -3.61 -4.00
C GLY A 109 21.49 -2.89 -4.28
N LYS A 110 20.40 -3.25 -3.58
CA LYS A 110 19.07 -2.68 -3.80
C LYS A 110 18.86 -1.45 -2.92
N LYS A 111 18.50 -0.34 -3.53
CA LYS A 111 18.10 0.90 -2.84
C LYS A 111 16.65 0.79 -2.38
N TYR A 112 16.32 1.50 -1.31
CA TYR A 112 14.97 1.53 -0.74
C TYR A 112 14.69 2.87 -0.06
N TRP A 113 13.42 3.12 0.22
CA TRP A 113 12.93 4.23 1.00
C TRP A 113 12.03 3.72 2.13
N ILE A 114 12.25 4.24 3.35
CA ILE A 114 11.38 3.97 4.49
C ILE A 114 10.61 5.25 4.82
N THR A 115 9.33 5.09 5.07
CA THR A 115 8.45 6.17 5.50
C THR A 115 7.52 5.70 6.62
N LYS A 116 7.06 6.64 7.44
CA LYS A 116 6.03 6.41 8.45
C LYS A 116 4.71 6.90 7.91
N SER A 117 3.65 6.20 8.25
CA SER A 117 2.29 6.58 7.90
C SER A 117 1.36 6.40 9.09
N ASN A 118 0.25 7.11 9.08
CA ASN A 118 -0.82 6.95 10.05
C ASN A 118 -2.16 7.34 9.42
N ARG A 119 -3.24 6.83 9.96
CA ARG A 119 -4.61 7.25 9.61
C ARG A 119 -5.56 7.01 10.78
N LEU A 120 -6.68 7.72 10.77
CA LEU A 120 -7.85 7.35 11.57
C LEU A 120 -8.68 6.35 10.78
N ASP A 121 -8.97 5.20 11.38
CA ASP A 121 -9.90 4.25 10.80
C ASP A 121 -11.36 4.72 10.98
N PRO A 122 -12.37 4.00 10.41
CA PRO A 122 -13.76 4.37 10.58
C PRO A 122 -14.27 4.38 12.03
N TYR A 123 -13.52 3.77 12.96
CA TYR A 123 -13.83 3.67 14.39
C TYR A 123 -13.05 4.66 15.27
N ASP A 124 -12.47 5.70 14.68
CA ASP A 124 -11.64 6.72 15.34
C ASP A 124 -10.35 6.18 16.01
N ARG A 125 -9.86 5.01 15.59
CA ARG A 125 -8.59 4.47 16.07
C ARG A 125 -7.45 5.01 15.23
N LEU A 126 -6.44 5.59 15.89
CA LEU A 126 -5.21 6.03 15.21
C LEU A 126 -4.31 4.82 14.93
N LEU A 127 -4.31 4.37 13.69
CA LEU A 127 -3.39 3.35 13.20
C LEU A 127 -2.07 3.99 12.80
N LYS A 128 -0.95 3.38 13.15
CA LYS A 128 0.41 3.82 12.80
C LYS A 128 1.20 2.64 12.25
N TRP A 129 1.95 2.88 11.18
CA TRP A 129 2.81 1.84 10.58
C TRP A 129 4.01 2.47 9.89
N GLN A 130 4.97 1.64 9.52
CA GLN A 130 6.07 2.02 8.66
C GLN A 130 5.98 1.23 7.36
N LEU A 131 6.43 1.84 6.28
CA LEU A 131 6.50 1.25 4.95
C LEU A 131 7.94 1.30 4.46
N LEU A 132 8.40 0.21 3.85
CA LEU A 132 9.66 0.12 3.14
C LEU A 132 9.36 -0.16 1.68
N PHE A 133 9.75 0.77 0.81
CA PHE A 133 9.62 0.66 -0.64
C PHE A 133 10.99 0.40 -1.26
N PRO A 134 11.27 -0.81 -1.78
CA PRO A 134 12.42 -1.01 -2.66
C PRO A 134 12.28 -0.14 -3.91
N TYR A 135 13.42 0.40 -4.43
CA TYR A 135 13.40 1.18 -5.67
C TYR A 135 13.16 0.30 -6.91
N ASP A 136 13.46 -0.97 -6.78
CA ASP A 136 13.11 -1.99 -7.76
C ASP A 136 11.64 -2.37 -7.59
N GLU A 137 10.82 -2.04 -8.57
CA GLU A 137 9.37 -2.25 -8.57
C GLU A 137 8.96 -3.73 -8.61
N GLN A 138 9.87 -4.63 -8.99
CA GLN A 138 9.62 -6.08 -8.98
C GLN A 138 9.70 -6.68 -7.57
N ILE A 139 10.26 -5.94 -6.61
CA ILE A 139 10.31 -6.37 -5.21
C ILE A 139 9.08 -5.78 -4.49
N PRO A 140 8.22 -6.62 -3.88
CA PRO A 140 7.08 -6.15 -3.12
C PRO A 140 7.48 -5.13 -2.05
N PHE A 141 6.62 -4.16 -1.78
CA PHE A 141 6.83 -3.27 -0.65
C PHE A 141 6.49 -3.98 0.67
N MET A 142 6.97 -3.42 1.76
CA MET A 142 6.89 -4.07 3.08
C MET A 142 6.30 -3.12 4.10
N MET A 143 5.64 -3.69 5.11
CA MET A 143 5.10 -2.93 6.22
C MET A 143 5.41 -3.56 7.59
N THR A 144 5.36 -2.72 8.62
CA THR A 144 5.38 -3.13 10.03
C THR A 144 4.59 -2.14 10.87
N TYR A 145 3.96 -2.64 11.95
CA TYR A 145 3.21 -1.85 12.93
C TYR A 145 4.05 -1.48 14.13
#